data_022e871ebd24a06e9876373562b1c6ab
#
_entry.id   022e871ebd24a06e9876373562b1c6ab
#
_cell.length_a   1.000
_cell.length_b   1.000
_cell.length_c   1.000
_cell.angle_alpha   90.00
_cell.angle_beta   90.00
_cell.angle_gamma   90.00
#
_symmetry.space_group_name_H-M   'P 1'
#
loop_
_entity.id
_entity.type
_entity.pdbx_description
1 polymer ?
#
loop_
_entity_poly.entity_id
_entity_poly.type
_entity_poly.pdbx_seq_one_letter_code
_entity_poly.pdbx_strand_id
1 'polypeptide(L)'
;MIRLLNETFDMGLSSEQMQQYAARLGADCAFFIESRACYAEGIGERLQPIDLDLSGWHIGVVRPDIPVPTKEAFSRIHPHYPALNCRDVVKQPVETWRDRLTNDFEESVFVLHPEIGAVKEQLYKMGATYAAMSGSGSALFGLFKDEPDALRQTFPDMFTFSGVL
;
A
#
# COMPACT_ATOMS: atom_id res chain seq x y z
N MET A 1 18.61 6.22 4.21
CA MET A 1 19.83 6.30 5.07
C MET A 1 20.85 5.22 4.72
N ILE A 2 20.58 3.91 4.81
CA ILE A 2 21.58 2.83 4.53
C ILE A 2 22.21 3.00 3.13
N ARG A 3 21.43 3.19 2.06
CA ARG A 3 21.95 3.45 0.71
C ARG A 3 22.88 4.67 0.69
N LEU A 4 22.44 5.77 1.28
CA LEU A 4 23.24 7.01 1.35
C LEU A 4 24.58 6.78 2.06
N LEU A 5 24.59 6.07 3.18
CA LEU A 5 25.83 5.74 3.88
C LEU A 5 26.74 4.83 3.05
N ASN A 6 26.16 3.82 2.39
CA ASN A 6 26.91 2.93 1.51
C ASN A 6 27.61 3.69 0.37
N GLU A 7 26.89 4.61 -0.26
CA GLU A 7 27.42 5.47 -1.34
C GLU A 7 28.45 6.49 -0.80
N THR A 8 28.14 7.19 0.32
CA THR A 8 28.99 8.25 0.85
C THR A 8 30.34 7.74 1.36
N PHE A 9 30.34 6.57 1.96
CA PHE A 9 31.55 5.98 2.59
C PHE A 9 32.16 4.83 1.76
N ASP A 10 31.67 4.62 0.53
CA ASP A 10 32.13 3.56 -0.37
C ASP A 10 32.25 2.18 0.33
N MET A 11 31.20 1.82 1.09
CA MET A 11 31.24 0.63 1.94
C MET A 11 31.14 -0.67 1.15
N GLY A 12 30.81 -0.64 -0.14
CA GLY A 12 30.73 -1.80 -1.04
C GLY A 12 29.66 -2.83 -0.66
N LEU A 13 28.60 -2.43 0.07
CA LEU A 13 27.53 -3.35 0.45
C LEU A 13 26.65 -3.67 -0.76
N SER A 14 26.36 -4.98 -0.94
CA SER A 14 25.37 -5.41 -1.92
C SER A 14 23.93 -5.03 -1.48
N SER A 15 22.97 -5.04 -2.44
CA SER A 15 21.54 -4.83 -2.12
C SER A 15 21.06 -5.80 -1.06
N GLU A 16 21.44 -7.07 -1.14
CA GLU A 16 21.06 -8.11 -0.17
C GLU A 16 21.60 -7.80 1.23
N GLN A 17 22.85 -7.37 1.33
CA GLN A 17 23.44 -6.97 2.62
C GLN A 17 22.73 -5.74 3.18
N MET A 18 22.42 -4.74 2.35
CA MET A 18 21.67 -3.56 2.76
C MET A 18 20.24 -3.93 3.21
N GLN A 19 19.56 -4.86 2.53
CA GLN A 19 18.24 -5.36 2.93
C GLN A 19 18.31 -6.09 4.29
N GLN A 20 19.32 -6.91 4.55
CA GLN A 20 19.51 -7.55 5.84
C GLN A 20 19.69 -6.55 6.98
N TYR A 21 20.48 -5.49 6.77
CA TYR A 21 20.61 -4.40 7.76
C TYR A 21 19.29 -3.64 7.94
N ALA A 22 18.60 -3.35 6.84
CA ALA A 22 17.31 -2.64 6.86
C ALA A 22 16.23 -3.44 7.62
N ALA A 23 16.12 -4.74 7.41
CA ALA A 23 15.18 -5.63 8.10
C ALA A 23 15.38 -5.64 9.63
N ARG A 24 16.60 -5.39 10.11
CA ARG A 24 16.89 -5.27 11.57
C ARG A 24 16.38 -3.95 12.17
N LEU A 25 16.12 -2.94 11.34
CA LEU A 25 15.56 -1.66 11.76
C LEU A 25 14.03 -1.67 11.76
N GLY A 26 13.44 -2.46 10.88
CA GLY A 26 12.01 -2.65 10.78
C GLY A 26 11.65 -3.54 9.60
N ALA A 27 10.54 -4.29 9.70
CA ALA A 27 10.11 -5.26 8.70
C ALA A 27 10.02 -4.63 7.28
N ASP A 28 9.37 -3.48 7.17
CA ASP A 28 9.14 -2.81 5.89
C ASP A 28 10.38 -2.07 5.37
N CYS A 29 11.44 -1.90 6.19
CA CYS A 29 12.62 -1.13 5.78
C CYS A 29 13.39 -1.78 4.64
N ALA A 30 13.37 -3.11 4.55
CA ALA A 30 14.04 -3.86 3.48
C ALA A 30 13.52 -3.49 2.09
N PHE A 31 12.20 -3.22 1.97
CA PHE A 31 11.57 -2.80 0.72
C PHE A 31 12.22 -1.54 0.13
N PHE A 32 12.53 -0.55 0.97
CA PHE A 32 13.06 0.74 0.53
C PHE A 32 14.51 0.70 0.04
N ILE A 33 15.17 -0.44 0.11
CA ILE A 33 16.51 -0.60 -0.47
C ILE A 33 16.43 -0.60 -2.00
N GLU A 34 15.46 -1.31 -2.57
CA GLU A 34 15.28 -1.38 -4.02
C GLU A 34 14.05 -0.60 -4.52
N SER A 35 13.02 -0.46 -3.69
CA SER A 35 11.78 0.26 -4.02
C SER A 35 11.15 -0.23 -5.33
N ARG A 36 11.10 -1.55 -5.52
CA ARG A 36 10.48 -2.21 -6.68
C ARG A 36 9.27 -3.02 -6.25
N ALA A 37 8.31 -3.20 -7.17
CA ALA A 37 7.16 -4.06 -6.90
C ALA A 37 7.62 -5.45 -6.45
N CYS A 38 7.12 -5.89 -5.30
CA CYS A 38 7.48 -7.16 -4.70
C CYS A 38 6.31 -7.77 -3.93
N TYR A 39 6.34 -9.08 -3.83
CA TYR A 39 5.51 -9.85 -2.90
C TYR A 39 6.28 -10.01 -1.59
N ALA A 40 5.69 -9.58 -0.50
CA ALA A 40 6.28 -9.68 0.83
C ALA A 40 5.66 -10.82 1.63
N GLU A 41 6.49 -11.60 2.30
CA GLU A 41 6.10 -12.70 3.16
C GLU A 41 6.71 -12.54 4.57
N GLY A 42 6.30 -13.42 5.48
CA GLY A 42 6.73 -13.35 6.87
C GLY A 42 6.07 -12.19 7.59
N ILE A 43 6.86 -11.33 8.20
CA ILE A 43 6.42 -10.06 8.79
C ILE A 43 6.66 -8.86 7.84
N GLY A 44 6.97 -9.13 6.54
CA GLY A 44 7.29 -8.13 5.52
C GLY A 44 8.76 -8.10 5.09
N GLU A 45 9.60 -8.95 5.68
CA GLU A 45 11.04 -8.96 5.47
C GLU A 45 11.50 -9.83 4.29
N ARG A 46 10.66 -10.80 3.88
CA ARG A 46 10.99 -11.70 2.75
C ARG A 46 10.37 -11.17 1.47
N LEU A 47 11.18 -10.49 0.68
CA LEU A 47 10.75 -9.80 -0.53
C LEU A 47 11.05 -10.64 -1.77
N GLN A 48 10.05 -10.88 -2.59
CA GLN A 48 10.17 -11.56 -3.88
C GLN A 48 9.72 -10.57 -4.98
N PRO A 49 10.59 -10.17 -5.90
CA PRO A 49 10.20 -9.30 -7.00
C PRO A 49 9.02 -9.90 -7.78
N ILE A 50 8.09 -9.04 -8.19
CA ILE A 50 6.97 -9.39 -9.05
C ILE A 50 6.99 -8.51 -10.29
N ASP A 51 6.54 -9.07 -11.40
CA ASP A 51 6.33 -8.34 -12.63
C ASP A 51 4.94 -7.69 -12.56
N LEU A 52 4.92 -6.41 -12.19
CA LEU A 52 3.73 -5.58 -12.10
C LEU A 52 4.02 -4.25 -12.78
N ASP A 53 3.35 -4.00 -13.90
CA ASP A 53 3.41 -2.75 -14.62
C ASP A 53 2.09 -1.99 -14.47
N LEU A 54 2.15 -0.83 -13.83
CA LEU A 54 1.05 0.12 -13.69
C LEU A 54 1.33 1.41 -14.45
N SER A 55 2.26 1.40 -15.41
CA SER A 55 2.61 2.57 -16.21
C SER A 55 1.37 3.15 -16.90
N GLY A 56 1.20 4.45 -16.78
CA GLY A 56 0.05 5.17 -17.34
C GLY A 56 -1.21 5.15 -16.46
N TRP A 57 -1.18 4.46 -15.32
CA TRP A 57 -2.21 4.63 -14.30
C TRP A 57 -1.92 5.87 -13.46
N HIS A 58 -2.98 6.49 -12.95
CA HIS A 58 -2.88 7.55 -11.95
C HIS A 58 -3.16 6.98 -10.57
N ILE A 59 -2.37 7.42 -9.58
CA ILE A 59 -2.63 7.12 -8.18
C ILE A 59 -3.19 8.35 -7.48
N GLY A 60 -4.26 8.18 -6.72
CA GLY A 60 -4.74 9.17 -5.76
C GLY A 60 -4.59 8.61 -4.35
N VAL A 61 -3.92 9.34 -3.47
CA VAL A 61 -3.75 8.96 -2.06
C VAL A 61 -4.52 9.93 -1.18
N VAL A 62 -5.26 9.40 -0.21
CA VAL A 62 -5.99 10.17 0.79
C VAL A 62 -5.64 9.61 2.17
N ARG A 63 -5.23 10.48 3.08
CA ARG A 63 -4.99 10.10 4.47
C ARG A 63 -5.86 10.95 5.40
N PRO A 64 -6.93 10.35 5.96
CA PRO A 64 -7.66 10.98 7.07
C PRO A 64 -6.72 11.22 8.27
N ASP A 65 -6.97 12.29 9.02
CA ASP A 65 -6.23 12.55 10.26
C ASP A 65 -6.81 11.74 11.44
N ILE A 66 -6.87 10.44 11.25
CA ILE A 66 -7.39 9.46 12.20
C ILE A 66 -6.25 8.49 12.52
N PRO A 67 -5.72 8.50 13.74
CA PRO A 67 -4.70 7.54 14.12
C PRO A 67 -5.33 6.14 14.27
N VAL A 68 -4.75 5.14 13.59
CA VAL A 68 -5.14 3.74 13.74
C VAL A 68 -3.94 2.98 14.33
N PRO A 69 -3.97 2.67 15.64
CA PRO A 69 -2.94 1.84 16.23
C PRO A 69 -2.92 0.45 15.58
N THR A 70 -1.76 -0.04 15.19
CA THR A 70 -1.62 -1.36 14.55
C THR A 70 -2.27 -2.48 15.38
N LYS A 71 -2.17 -2.43 16.70
CA LYS A 71 -2.84 -3.37 17.61
C LYS A 71 -4.36 -3.37 17.44
N GLU A 72 -4.94 -2.20 17.20
CA GLU A 72 -6.37 -2.05 16.96
C GLU A 72 -6.78 -2.64 15.62
N ALA A 73 -6.00 -2.38 14.56
CA ALA A 73 -6.22 -2.97 13.25
C ALA A 73 -6.24 -4.51 13.31
N PHE A 74 -5.38 -5.13 14.12
CA PHE A 74 -5.37 -6.59 14.33
C PHE A 74 -6.53 -7.13 15.17
N SER A 75 -7.26 -6.29 15.90
CA SER A 75 -8.18 -6.73 16.98
C SER A 75 -9.35 -7.61 16.51
N ARG A 76 -9.74 -7.50 15.23
CA ARG A 76 -10.90 -8.22 14.65
C ARG A 76 -10.51 -9.09 13.45
N ILE A 77 -9.23 -9.20 13.14
CA ILE A 77 -8.79 -10.05 12.04
C ILE A 77 -8.96 -11.51 12.40
N HIS A 78 -9.59 -12.25 11.51
CA HIS A 78 -9.70 -13.70 11.56
C HIS A 78 -8.78 -14.29 10.48
N PRO A 79 -7.54 -14.71 10.84
CA PRO A 79 -6.61 -15.24 9.87
C PRO A 79 -7.20 -16.43 9.10
N HIS A 80 -7.17 -16.36 7.80
CA HIS A 80 -7.60 -17.44 6.91
C HIS A 80 -6.70 -17.51 5.68
N TYR A 81 -6.69 -18.65 5.02
CA TYR A 81 -6.03 -18.76 3.73
C TYR A 81 -6.97 -18.23 2.65
N PRO A 82 -6.57 -17.20 1.90
CA PRO A 82 -7.40 -16.65 0.84
C PRO A 82 -7.58 -17.69 -0.28
N ALA A 83 -8.75 -17.70 -0.91
CA ALA A 83 -9.04 -18.56 -2.07
C ALA A 83 -8.15 -18.23 -3.28
N LEU A 84 -7.70 -16.98 -3.39
CA LEU A 84 -6.78 -16.50 -4.41
C LEU A 84 -5.59 -15.81 -3.73
N ASN A 85 -4.38 -16.17 -4.15
CA ASN A 85 -3.19 -15.48 -3.68
C ASN A 85 -3.11 -14.09 -4.33
N CYS A 86 -2.86 -13.05 -3.54
CA CYS A 86 -2.74 -11.68 -4.05
C CYS A 86 -1.68 -11.56 -5.15
N ARG A 87 -0.60 -12.37 -5.08
CA ARG A 87 0.44 -12.47 -6.12
C ARG A 87 -0.12 -12.88 -7.48
N ASP A 88 -1.18 -13.68 -7.53
CA ASP A 88 -1.80 -14.10 -8.77
C ASP A 88 -2.89 -13.12 -9.23
N VAL A 89 -3.53 -12.44 -8.28
CA VAL A 89 -4.52 -11.39 -8.57
C VAL A 89 -3.87 -10.19 -9.22
N VAL A 90 -2.72 -9.73 -8.72
CA VAL A 90 -2.04 -8.53 -9.27
C VAL A 90 -1.50 -8.71 -10.69
N LYS A 91 -1.38 -9.94 -11.18
CA LYS A 91 -1.05 -10.24 -12.58
C LYS A 91 -2.23 -10.09 -13.54
N GLN A 92 -3.43 -9.97 -12.99
CA GLN A 92 -4.65 -9.79 -13.78
C GLN A 92 -4.89 -8.29 -14.02
N PRO A 93 -5.72 -7.91 -15.01
CA PRO A 93 -6.08 -6.51 -15.22
C PRO A 93 -6.63 -5.84 -13.96
N VAL A 94 -6.25 -4.58 -13.72
CA VAL A 94 -6.64 -3.80 -12.51
C VAL A 94 -8.16 -3.77 -12.32
N GLU A 95 -8.93 -3.78 -13.40
CA GLU A 95 -10.38 -3.82 -13.40
C GLU A 95 -10.97 -5.04 -12.68
N THR A 96 -10.18 -6.09 -12.51
CA THR A 96 -10.59 -7.33 -11.83
C THR A 96 -10.22 -7.37 -10.36
N TRP A 97 -9.52 -6.36 -9.84
CA TRP A 97 -8.96 -6.40 -8.48
C TRP A 97 -9.99 -6.09 -7.39
N ARG A 98 -11.02 -5.30 -7.69
CA ARG A 98 -11.94 -4.72 -6.70
C ARG A 98 -12.44 -5.71 -5.65
N ASP A 99 -12.85 -6.91 -6.06
CA ASP A 99 -13.44 -7.92 -5.16
C ASP A 99 -12.48 -9.10 -4.90
N ARG A 100 -11.23 -9.02 -5.35
CA ARG A 100 -10.27 -10.13 -5.33
C ARG A 100 -8.95 -9.78 -4.63
N LEU A 101 -8.58 -8.51 -4.62
CA LEU A 101 -7.40 -7.99 -3.92
C LEU A 101 -7.89 -7.14 -2.75
N THR A 102 -7.88 -7.71 -1.56
CA THR A 102 -8.41 -7.09 -0.34
C THR A 102 -7.29 -6.85 0.67
N ASN A 103 -7.45 -5.83 1.48
CA ASN A 103 -6.64 -5.62 2.67
C ASN A 103 -7.44 -6.10 3.88
N ASP A 104 -7.00 -7.17 4.53
CA ASP A 104 -7.71 -7.80 5.65
C ASP A 104 -7.93 -6.85 6.84
N PHE A 105 -7.09 -5.82 7.00
CA PHE A 105 -7.30 -4.79 8.01
C PHE A 105 -8.55 -3.96 7.79
N GLU A 106 -9.06 -3.86 6.56
CA GLU A 106 -10.27 -3.10 6.26
C GLU A 106 -11.49 -3.63 7.02
N GLU A 107 -11.62 -4.95 7.18
CA GLU A 107 -12.70 -5.55 7.95
C GLU A 107 -12.73 -5.04 9.39
N SER A 108 -11.57 -4.92 10.02
CA SER A 108 -11.45 -4.40 11.38
C SER A 108 -11.60 -2.88 11.43
N VAL A 109 -10.81 -2.19 10.62
CA VAL A 109 -10.66 -0.73 10.68
C VAL A 109 -11.95 -0.02 10.27
N PHE A 110 -12.65 -0.47 9.23
CA PHE A 110 -13.88 0.20 8.77
C PHE A 110 -15.07 0.00 9.71
N VAL A 111 -15.04 -1.03 10.56
CA VAL A 111 -16.04 -1.19 11.63
C VAL A 111 -15.76 -0.24 12.78
N LEU A 112 -14.51 -0.03 13.13
CA LEU A 112 -14.10 0.84 14.24
C LEU A 112 -14.08 2.33 13.82
N HIS A 113 -13.74 2.60 12.57
CA HIS A 113 -13.61 3.92 11.96
C HIS A 113 -14.35 3.96 10.62
N PRO A 114 -15.69 4.01 10.60
CA PRO A 114 -16.47 3.97 9.37
C PRO A 114 -16.19 5.16 8.43
N GLU A 115 -15.70 6.29 8.95
CA GLU A 115 -15.24 7.44 8.19
C GLU A 115 -14.05 7.10 7.28
N ILE A 116 -13.17 6.16 7.67
CA ILE A 116 -12.08 5.67 6.79
C ILE A 116 -12.67 4.86 5.64
N GLY A 117 -13.64 3.98 5.92
CA GLY A 117 -14.36 3.24 4.89
C GLY A 117 -15.10 4.14 3.90
N ALA A 118 -15.68 5.25 4.40
CA ALA A 118 -16.34 6.24 3.56
C ALA A 118 -15.40 6.89 2.54
N VAL A 119 -14.11 7.07 2.87
CA VAL A 119 -13.10 7.56 1.91
C VAL A 119 -12.92 6.56 0.77
N LYS A 120 -12.84 5.25 1.04
CA LYS A 120 -12.74 4.22 0.00
C LYS A 120 -13.91 4.26 -0.96
N GLU A 121 -15.13 4.34 -0.42
CA GLU A 121 -16.35 4.45 -1.23
C GLU A 121 -16.35 5.74 -2.07
N GLN A 122 -15.85 6.84 -1.52
CA GLN A 122 -15.75 8.10 -2.24
C GLN A 122 -14.72 8.03 -3.38
N LEU A 123 -13.58 7.34 -3.19
CA LEU A 123 -12.61 7.11 -4.27
C LEU A 123 -13.24 6.34 -5.43
N TYR A 124 -14.06 5.32 -5.15
CA TYR A 124 -14.81 4.62 -6.21
C TYR A 124 -15.84 5.52 -6.91
N LYS A 125 -16.54 6.38 -6.17
CA LYS A 125 -17.48 7.36 -6.77
C LYS A 125 -16.79 8.37 -7.67
N MET A 126 -15.52 8.67 -7.38
CA MET A 126 -14.67 9.53 -8.21
C MET A 126 -14.12 8.81 -9.46
N GLY A 127 -14.41 7.53 -9.64
CA GLY A 127 -13.98 6.76 -10.81
C GLY A 127 -12.73 5.92 -10.59
N ALA A 128 -12.29 5.69 -9.34
CA ALA A 128 -11.22 4.73 -9.10
C ALA A 128 -11.62 3.35 -9.63
N THR A 129 -10.75 2.76 -10.44
CA THR A 129 -10.91 1.38 -10.92
C THR A 129 -10.65 0.40 -9.77
N TYR A 130 -9.70 0.74 -8.91
CA TYR A 130 -9.41 -0.01 -7.69
C TYR A 130 -9.08 0.97 -6.56
N ALA A 131 -9.53 0.66 -5.34
CA ALA A 131 -9.16 1.42 -4.15
C ALA A 131 -8.99 0.48 -2.96
N ALA A 132 -8.01 0.76 -2.11
CA ALA A 132 -7.74 0.00 -0.89
C ALA A 132 -7.08 0.87 0.18
N MET A 133 -7.20 0.42 1.42
CA MET A 133 -6.41 0.96 2.52
C MET A 133 -4.96 0.45 2.44
N SER A 134 -4.00 1.29 2.78
CA SER A 134 -2.59 0.95 2.82
C SER A 134 -2.18 0.49 4.22
N GLY A 135 -1.64 -0.72 4.32
CA GLY A 135 -1.21 -1.30 5.59
C GLY A 135 -2.34 -1.32 6.63
N SER A 136 -2.06 -0.94 7.87
CA SER A 136 -3.06 -0.85 8.95
C SER A 136 -3.89 0.45 8.93
N GLY A 137 -3.75 1.30 7.90
CA GLY A 137 -4.46 2.57 7.78
C GLY A 137 -3.70 3.73 8.45
N SER A 138 -4.28 4.90 8.49
CA SER A 138 -5.55 5.34 7.90
C SER A 138 -5.46 5.71 6.41
N ALA A 139 -4.28 5.68 5.81
CA ALA A 139 -4.10 6.05 4.41
C ALA A 139 -4.82 5.08 3.46
N LEU A 140 -5.47 5.64 2.44
CA LEU A 140 -6.08 4.88 1.34
C LEU A 140 -5.51 5.36 0.02
N PHE A 141 -5.57 4.50 -0.98
CA PHE A 141 -5.23 4.88 -2.34
C PHE A 141 -6.27 4.38 -3.33
N GLY A 142 -6.38 5.09 -4.45
CA GLY A 142 -7.16 4.68 -5.61
C GLY A 142 -6.29 4.66 -6.86
N LEU A 143 -6.54 3.70 -7.75
CA LEU A 143 -5.96 3.64 -9.10
C LEU A 143 -7.01 4.13 -10.11
N PHE A 144 -6.62 5.08 -10.93
CA PHE A 144 -7.49 5.74 -11.90
C PHE A 144 -6.90 5.63 -13.31
N LYS A 145 -7.75 5.60 -14.33
CA LYS A 145 -7.30 5.70 -15.73
C LYS A 145 -6.92 7.13 -16.13
N ASP A 146 -7.63 8.09 -15.54
CA ASP A 146 -7.41 9.50 -15.76
C ASP A 146 -7.00 10.20 -14.46
N GLU A 147 -6.41 11.38 -14.54
CA GLU A 147 -5.99 12.14 -13.37
C GLU A 147 -7.18 12.47 -12.45
N PRO A 148 -7.11 12.19 -11.14
CA PRO A 148 -8.19 12.51 -10.20
C PRO A 148 -8.13 13.97 -9.74
N ASP A 149 -8.37 14.92 -10.66
CA ASP A 149 -8.24 16.37 -10.42
C ASP A 149 -9.04 16.90 -9.23
N ALA A 150 -10.20 16.29 -8.95
CA ALA A 150 -11.06 16.71 -7.85
C ALA A 150 -10.64 16.16 -6.46
N LEU A 151 -9.53 15.42 -6.37
CA LEU A 151 -9.15 14.72 -5.13
C LEU A 151 -9.06 15.70 -3.93
N ARG A 152 -8.31 16.79 -4.10
CA ARG A 152 -8.13 17.79 -3.04
C ARG A 152 -9.41 18.54 -2.69
N GLN A 153 -10.28 18.77 -3.68
CA GLN A 153 -11.55 19.45 -3.46
C GLN A 153 -12.56 18.56 -2.73
N THR A 154 -12.50 17.25 -3.01
CA THR A 154 -13.37 16.24 -2.38
C THR A 154 -12.97 15.97 -0.93
N PHE A 155 -11.67 16.08 -0.62
CA PHE A 155 -11.12 15.82 0.72
C PHE A 155 -10.34 17.03 1.26
N PRO A 156 -11.01 18.19 1.49
CA PRO A 156 -10.32 19.44 1.82
C PRO A 156 -9.55 19.40 3.15
N ASP A 157 -10.04 18.63 4.11
CA ASP A 157 -9.48 18.51 5.47
C ASP A 157 -8.53 17.31 5.65
N MET A 158 -8.21 16.61 4.57
CA MET A 158 -7.36 15.43 4.61
C MET A 158 -6.09 15.67 3.80
N PHE A 159 -5.02 14.93 4.13
CA PHE A 159 -3.87 14.90 3.25
C PHE A 159 -4.25 14.20 1.95
N THR A 160 -3.93 14.82 0.82
CA THR A 160 -4.14 14.25 -0.51
C THR A 160 -2.88 14.36 -1.36
N PHE A 161 -2.66 13.37 -2.21
CA PHE A 161 -1.62 13.35 -3.22
C PHE A 161 -2.16 12.68 -4.50
N SER A 162 -1.80 13.17 -5.67
CA SER A 162 -2.02 12.49 -6.94
C SER A 162 -0.74 12.46 -7.78
N GLY A 163 -0.60 11.44 -8.63
CA GLY A 163 0.55 11.30 -9.52
C GLY A 163 0.34 10.20 -10.54
N VAL A 164 1.23 10.15 -11.54
CA VAL A 164 1.31 9.08 -12.54
C VAL A 164 2.27 8.01 -12.04
N LEU A 165 1.91 6.73 -12.25
CA LEU A 165 2.74 5.55 -11.94
C LEU A 165 3.62 5.15 -13.13
#